data_53129dae9a9dacaaf594413aceb83cad
#
_entry.id   53129dae9a9dacaaf594413aceb83cad
#
_cell.length_a   1.000
_cell.length_b   1.000
_cell.length_c   1.000
_cell.angle_alpha   90.00
_cell.angle_beta   90.00
_cell.angle_gamma   90.00
#
_symmetry.space_group_name_H-M   'P 1'
#
loop_
_entity.id
_entity.type
_entity.pdbx_description
1 polymer ?
#
loop_
_entity_poly.entity_id
_entity_poly.type
_entity_poly.pdbx_seq_one_letter_code
_entity_poly.pdbx_strand_id
1 'polypeptide(L)'
;LTRSSAASDVYKRQDLLSVKAIYKNLRSSPRKINEILRSIRGKKADIALRDLQFSEKRVSKEISKTIKSAVSNAENNNQLDIDNLFIKEAYVGKGIVMKRYRPRARGRAGEIKKPFANLTIIVSEKKETSSKEV
;
A
#
# COMPACT_ATOMS: atom_id res chain seq x y z
N LEU A 1 22.72 27.78 14.40
CA LEU A 1 21.86 26.84 15.17
C LEU A 1 20.41 26.81 14.77
N THR A 2 19.93 27.78 14.00
CA THR A 2 18.50 27.87 13.60
C THR A 2 18.17 27.26 12.23
N ARG A 3 19.17 26.95 11.41
CA ARG A 3 18.94 26.41 10.06
C ARG A 3 18.58 24.92 10.02
N SER A 4 19.01 24.14 11.01
CA SER A 4 18.70 22.70 11.06
C SER A 4 17.29 22.41 11.53
N SER A 5 16.70 23.24 12.40
CA SER A 5 15.35 23.05 12.88
C SER A 5 14.30 23.42 11.82
N ALA A 6 14.51 24.48 11.05
CA ALA A 6 13.59 24.88 9.98
C ALA A 6 13.57 23.85 8.84
N ALA A 7 14.70 23.27 8.45
CA ALA A 7 14.79 22.20 7.45
C ALA A 7 14.10 20.90 7.95
N SER A 8 14.27 20.54 9.21
CA SER A 8 13.61 19.38 9.81
C SER A 8 12.09 19.58 9.95
N ASP A 9 11.64 20.80 10.22
CA ASP A 9 10.20 21.13 10.32
C ASP A 9 9.51 21.15 8.96
N VAL A 10 10.20 21.61 7.91
CA VAL A 10 9.71 21.53 6.52
C VAL A 10 9.60 20.08 6.08
N TYR A 11 10.59 19.25 6.42
CA TYR A 11 10.59 17.82 6.12
C TYR A 11 9.45 17.09 6.86
N LYS A 12 9.27 17.36 8.14
CA LYS A 12 8.17 16.83 8.95
C LYS A 12 6.79 17.27 8.44
N ARG A 13 6.65 18.50 7.95
CA ARG A 13 5.39 18.97 7.33
C ARG A 13 5.06 18.26 6.02
N GLN A 14 6.06 17.86 5.25
CA GLN A 14 5.84 17.05 4.04
C GLN A 14 5.36 15.64 4.39
N ASP A 15 5.82 15.07 5.50
CA ASP A 15 5.37 13.76 6.00
C ASP A 15 3.98 13.83 6.63
N LEU A 16 3.55 14.98 7.16
CA LEU A 16 2.23 15.18 7.76
C LEU A 16 1.07 15.14 6.74
N LEU A 17 1.36 15.28 5.45
CA LEU A 17 0.39 15.18 4.36
C LEU A 17 0.26 13.76 3.80
N SER A 18 1.00 12.82 4.33
CA SER A 18 0.94 11.41 3.93
C SER A 18 0.37 10.53 5.05
N VAL A 19 -0.55 9.67 4.70
CA VAL A 19 -1.22 8.76 5.62
C VAL A 19 -0.99 7.34 5.16
N LYS A 20 -0.66 6.46 6.10
CA LYS A 20 -0.42 5.05 5.81
C LYS A 20 -1.49 4.14 6.39
N ALA A 21 -1.78 3.07 5.68
CA ALA A 21 -2.51 1.92 6.18
C ALA A 21 -1.68 0.65 6.00
N ILE A 22 -1.70 -0.21 6.99
CA ILE A 22 -0.95 -1.45 7.00
C ILE A 22 -1.92 -2.62 7.18
N TYR A 23 -1.79 -3.62 6.31
CA TYR A 23 -2.46 -4.90 6.46
C TYR A 23 -1.42 -5.99 6.74
N LYS A 24 -1.42 -6.51 7.96
CA LYS A 24 -0.48 -7.55 8.39
C LYS A 24 -1.01 -8.94 8.05
N ASN A 25 -0.10 -9.84 7.72
CA ASN A 25 -0.40 -11.26 7.51
C ASN A 25 -1.47 -11.54 6.44
N LEU A 26 -1.37 -10.85 5.32
CA LEU A 26 -2.19 -11.14 4.15
C LEU A 26 -1.81 -12.51 3.57
N ARG A 27 -2.78 -13.41 3.43
CA ARG A 27 -2.55 -14.78 2.94
C ARG A 27 -2.34 -14.80 1.43
N SER A 28 -1.21 -14.29 0.99
CA SER A 28 -0.77 -14.33 -0.40
C SER A 28 0.75 -14.17 -0.49
N SER A 29 1.34 -14.59 -1.59
CA SER A 29 2.76 -14.36 -1.77
C SER A 29 3.04 -12.89 -2.09
N PRO A 30 4.15 -12.32 -1.58
CA PRO A 30 4.53 -10.94 -1.86
C PRO A 30 4.62 -10.62 -3.35
N ARG A 31 5.06 -11.57 -4.15
CA ARG A 31 5.19 -11.43 -5.60
C ARG A 31 3.85 -11.17 -6.29
N LYS A 32 2.82 -11.94 -5.93
CA LYS A 32 1.46 -11.78 -6.50
C LYS A 32 0.83 -10.45 -6.11
N ILE A 33 1.04 -10.02 -4.88
CA ILE A 33 0.54 -8.72 -4.40
C ILE A 33 1.26 -7.59 -5.14
N ASN A 34 2.58 -7.67 -5.26
CA ASN A 34 3.38 -6.63 -5.90
C ASN A 34 3.01 -6.42 -7.38
N GLU A 35 2.59 -7.47 -8.07
CA GLU A 35 2.09 -7.38 -9.45
C GLU A 35 0.85 -6.45 -9.55
N ILE A 36 -0.08 -6.60 -8.60
CA ILE A 36 -1.27 -5.73 -8.55
C ILE A 36 -0.89 -4.32 -8.12
N LEU A 37 0.02 -4.18 -7.15
CA LEU A 37 0.45 -2.87 -6.67
C LEU A 37 1.10 -2.02 -7.76
N ARG A 38 1.80 -2.64 -8.70
CA ARG A 38 2.38 -1.93 -9.86
C ARG A 38 1.34 -1.19 -10.68
N SER A 39 0.14 -1.75 -10.81
CA SER A 39 -0.93 -1.13 -11.59
C SER A 39 -1.58 0.06 -10.91
N ILE A 40 -1.52 0.16 -9.59
CA ILE A 40 -2.23 1.17 -8.80
C ILE A 40 -1.32 2.29 -8.28
N ARG A 41 0.00 2.09 -8.26
CA ARG A 41 0.94 3.13 -7.80
C ARG A 41 0.82 4.40 -8.63
N GLY A 42 0.78 5.53 -7.97
CA GLY A 42 0.69 6.85 -8.61
C GLY A 42 -0.71 7.23 -9.13
N LYS A 43 -1.70 6.35 -9.01
CA LYS A 43 -3.08 6.65 -9.41
C LYS A 43 -3.85 7.35 -8.29
N LYS A 44 -4.89 8.09 -8.65
CA LYS A 44 -5.88 8.59 -7.68
C LYS A 44 -6.55 7.42 -6.95
N ALA A 45 -6.88 7.62 -5.68
CA ALA A 45 -7.47 6.59 -4.84
C ALA A 45 -8.77 6.01 -5.44
N ASP A 46 -9.64 6.87 -5.98
CA ASP A 46 -10.91 6.46 -6.60
C ASP A 46 -10.70 5.59 -7.84
N ILE A 47 -9.76 5.98 -8.70
CA ILE A 47 -9.42 5.20 -9.90
C ILE A 47 -8.82 3.85 -9.51
N ALA A 48 -7.94 3.82 -8.52
CA ALA A 48 -7.35 2.59 -8.02
C ALA A 48 -8.41 1.64 -7.43
N LEU A 49 -9.36 2.16 -6.66
CA LEU A 49 -10.46 1.38 -6.11
C LEU A 49 -11.34 0.78 -7.22
N ARG A 50 -11.62 1.55 -8.25
CA ARG A 50 -12.39 1.10 -9.41
C ARG A 50 -11.65 0.00 -10.18
N ASP A 51 -10.37 0.19 -10.46
CA ASP A 51 -9.53 -0.80 -11.15
C ASP A 51 -9.48 -2.13 -10.35
N LEU A 52 -9.37 -2.06 -9.04
CA LEU A 52 -9.36 -3.22 -8.16
C LEU A 52 -10.71 -3.92 -8.08
N GLN A 53 -11.82 -3.20 -8.19
CA GLN A 53 -13.16 -3.78 -8.17
C GLN A 53 -13.41 -4.65 -9.41
N PHE A 54 -12.88 -4.26 -10.55
CA PHE A 54 -12.99 -5.03 -11.80
C PHE A 54 -11.90 -6.09 -11.99
N SER A 55 -10.92 -6.13 -11.08
CA SER A 55 -9.87 -7.14 -11.14
C SER A 55 -10.38 -8.51 -10.67
N GLU A 56 -10.11 -9.54 -11.45
CA GLU A 56 -10.51 -10.93 -11.13
C GLU A 56 -9.64 -11.56 -10.03
N LYS A 57 -8.51 -10.94 -9.69
CA LYS A 57 -7.59 -11.47 -8.70
C LYS A 57 -8.17 -11.39 -7.28
N ARG A 58 -8.19 -12.53 -6.56
CA ARG A 58 -8.72 -12.60 -5.19
C ARG A 58 -8.12 -11.54 -4.25
N VAL A 59 -6.82 -11.30 -4.37
CA VAL A 59 -6.10 -10.37 -3.50
C VAL A 59 -6.53 -8.92 -3.70
N SER A 60 -7.12 -8.58 -4.83
CA SER A 60 -7.61 -7.22 -5.13
C SER A 60 -8.63 -6.73 -4.10
N LYS A 61 -9.46 -7.63 -3.58
CA LYS A 61 -10.44 -7.31 -2.54
C LYS A 61 -9.78 -6.86 -1.23
N GLU A 62 -8.71 -7.52 -0.84
CA GLU A 62 -7.96 -7.18 0.39
C GLU A 62 -7.19 -5.87 0.22
N ILE A 63 -6.59 -5.66 -0.95
CA ILE A 63 -5.92 -4.40 -1.29
C ILE A 63 -6.93 -3.24 -1.29
N SER A 64 -8.12 -3.44 -1.86
CA SER A 64 -9.20 -2.45 -1.86
C SER A 64 -9.63 -2.06 -0.44
N LYS A 65 -9.77 -3.03 0.47
CA LYS A 65 -10.04 -2.75 1.90
C LYS A 65 -8.94 -1.89 2.54
N THR A 66 -7.68 -2.19 2.23
CA THR A 66 -6.55 -1.43 2.77
C THR A 66 -6.53 0.00 2.25
N ILE A 67 -6.84 0.22 0.97
CA ILE A 67 -6.97 1.57 0.40
C ILE A 67 -8.13 2.33 1.06
N LYS A 68 -9.28 1.70 1.22
CA LYS A 68 -10.42 2.32 1.92
C LYS A 68 -10.06 2.72 3.36
N SER A 69 -9.33 1.88 4.06
CA SER A 69 -8.80 2.20 5.39
C SER A 69 -7.84 3.39 5.37
N ALA A 70 -6.95 3.46 4.37
CA ALA A 70 -6.04 4.59 4.19
C ALA A 70 -6.79 5.89 3.91
N VAL A 71 -7.81 5.85 3.06
CA VAL A 71 -8.67 7.01 2.75
C VAL A 71 -9.44 7.47 3.99
N SER A 72 -10.04 6.55 4.74
CA SER A 72 -10.73 6.89 5.98
C SER A 72 -9.78 7.47 7.04
N ASN A 73 -8.56 6.97 7.14
CA ASN A 73 -7.55 7.54 8.03
C ASN A 73 -7.14 8.96 7.59
N ALA A 74 -7.05 9.20 6.29
CA ALA A 74 -6.73 10.51 5.74
C ALA A 74 -7.83 11.53 6.03
N GLU A 75 -9.09 11.13 5.87
CA GLU A 75 -10.25 11.98 6.15
C GLU A 75 -10.39 12.28 7.65
N ASN A 76 -10.41 11.24 8.48
CA ASN A 76 -10.74 11.37 9.90
C ASN A 76 -9.59 11.94 10.74
N ASN A 77 -8.36 11.59 10.45
CA ASN A 77 -7.20 11.97 11.27
C ASN A 77 -6.53 13.24 10.77
N ASN A 78 -6.44 13.43 9.46
CA ASN A 78 -5.68 14.53 8.85
C ASN A 78 -6.55 15.54 8.10
N GLN A 79 -7.86 15.30 8.01
CA GLN A 79 -8.81 16.18 7.32
C GLN A 79 -8.40 16.51 5.87
N LEU A 80 -7.88 15.51 5.17
CA LEU A 80 -7.47 15.64 3.78
C LEU A 80 -8.67 15.48 2.84
N ASP A 81 -8.61 16.15 1.69
CA ASP A 81 -9.63 16.02 0.65
C ASP A 81 -9.55 14.66 -0.04
N ILE A 82 -10.65 13.90 0.06
CA ILE A 82 -10.74 12.54 -0.52
C ILE A 82 -10.53 12.59 -2.03
N ASP A 83 -11.08 13.59 -2.70
CA ASP A 83 -11.03 13.73 -4.16
C ASP A 83 -9.62 13.97 -4.71
N ASN A 84 -8.73 14.51 -3.88
CA ASN A 84 -7.36 14.84 -4.25
C ASN A 84 -6.34 13.81 -3.76
N LEU A 85 -6.79 12.73 -3.12
CA LEU A 85 -5.91 11.67 -2.64
C LEU A 85 -5.37 10.81 -3.79
N PHE A 86 -4.07 10.57 -3.76
CA PHE A 86 -3.41 9.64 -4.66
C PHE A 86 -2.52 8.66 -3.89
N ILE A 87 -2.29 7.51 -4.46
CA ILE A 87 -1.41 6.49 -3.88
C ILE A 87 0.04 6.89 -4.17
N LYS A 88 0.69 7.45 -3.16
CA LYS A 88 2.11 7.85 -3.25
C LYS A 88 3.00 6.62 -3.33
N GLU A 89 2.81 5.71 -2.39
CA GLU A 89 3.61 4.49 -2.30
C GLU A 89 2.71 3.30 -1.95
N ALA A 90 2.99 2.18 -2.54
CA ALA A 90 2.40 0.90 -2.18
C ALA A 90 3.48 -0.17 -2.28
N TYR A 91 3.77 -0.83 -1.18
CA TYR A 91 4.79 -1.86 -1.13
C TYR A 91 4.35 -3.02 -0.24
N VAL A 92 5.01 -4.13 -0.43
CA VAL A 92 4.74 -5.36 0.28
C VAL A 92 6.03 -5.93 0.85
N GLY A 93 5.96 -6.32 2.11
CA GLY A 93 7.04 -7.01 2.82
C GLY A 93 6.75 -8.49 3.00
N LYS A 94 7.77 -9.27 3.24
CA LYS A 94 7.65 -10.69 3.60
C LYS A 94 7.06 -10.80 5.01
N GLY A 95 6.07 -11.66 5.15
CA GLY A 95 5.52 -12.05 6.44
C GLY A 95 5.98 -13.45 6.85
N ILE A 96 5.16 -14.09 7.67
CA ILE A 96 5.40 -15.46 8.13
C ILE A 96 5.25 -16.42 6.95
N VAL A 97 6.13 -17.42 6.87
CA VAL A 97 6.04 -18.52 5.92
C VAL A 97 5.70 -19.79 6.69
N MET A 98 4.52 -20.35 6.42
CA MET A 98 4.15 -21.65 6.97
C MET A 98 4.72 -22.76 6.09
N LYS A 99 5.58 -23.59 6.66
CA LYS A 99 6.18 -24.73 5.99
C LYS A 99 5.31 -25.97 6.23
N ARG A 100 5.02 -26.69 5.16
CA ARG A 100 4.28 -27.95 5.18
C ARG A 100 5.03 -28.97 4.33
N TYR A 101 4.81 -30.25 4.62
CA TYR A 101 5.43 -31.35 3.90
C TYR A 101 4.35 -32.18 3.22
N ARG A 102 4.63 -32.58 1.99
CA ARG A 102 3.81 -33.52 1.25
C ARG A 102 4.63 -34.74 0.90
N PRO A 103 4.16 -35.96 1.21
CA PRO A 103 4.87 -37.19 0.81
C PRO A 103 4.92 -37.29 -0.71
N ARG A 104 6.10 -37.65 -1.22
CA ARG A 104 6.38 -37.89 -2.62
C ARG A 104 6.83 -39.34 -2.81
N ALA A 105 7.03 -39.76 -4.07
CA ALA A 105 7.53 -41.11 -4.42
C ALA A 105 8.86 -41.41 -3.74
N ARG A 106 9.10 -42.69 -3.44
CA ARG A 106 10.32 -43.21 -2.82
C ARG A 106 10.63 -42.67 -1.43
N GLY A 107 9.61 -42.44 -0.61
CA GLY A 107 9.77 -41.97 0.78
C GLY A 107 10.33 -40.56 0.92
N ARG A 108 10.39 -39.79 -0.15
CA ARG A 108 10.81 -38.39 -0.11
C ARG A 108 9.64 -37.48 0.31
N ALA A 109 9.93 -36.44 1.11
CA ALA A 109 8.97 -35.42 1.49
C ALA A 109 9.22 -34.13 0.67
N GLY A 110 8.20 -33.67 -0.05
CA GLY A 110 8.23 -32.37 -0.75
C GLY A 110 7.83 -31.24 0.18
N GLU A 111 8.61 -30.17 0.22
CA GLU A 111 8.31 -28.99 1.01
C GLU A 111 7.27 -28.10 0.31
N ILE A 112 6.25 -27.68 1.05
CA ILE A 112 5.26 -26.70 0.59
C ILE A 112 5.40 -25.47 1.47
N LYS A 113 5.62 -24.31 0.85
CA LYS A 113 5.68 -23.02 1.52
C LYS A 113 4.36 -22.26 1.32
N LYS A 114 3.73 -21.86 2.41
CA LYS A 114 2.54 -20.98 2.41
C LYS A 114 2.96 -19.60 2.91
N PRO A 115 3.34 -18.68 2.02
CA PRO A 115 3.81 -17.37 2.40
C PRO A 115 2.66 -16.45 2.80
N PHE A 116 2.95 -15.58 3.76
CA PHE A 116 2.13 -14.43 4.13
C PHE A 116 2.91 -13.15 3.81
N ALA A 117 2.20 -12.08 3.63
CA ALA A 117 2.81 -10.80 3.30
C ALA A 117 2.22 -9.68 4.14
N ASN A 118 2.99 -8.61 4.33
CA ASN A 118 2.56 -7.39 4.97
C ASN A 118 2.43 -6.31 3.90
N LEU A 119 1.23 -5.79 3.72
CA LEU A 119 0.92 -4.74 2.76
C LEU A 119 0.95 -3.38 3.45
N THR A 120 1.65 -2.43 2.87
CA THR A 120 1.65 -1.03 3.30
C THR A 120 1.26 -0.14 2.12
N ILE A 121 0.26 0.71 2.34
CA ILE A 121 -0.19 1.70 1.37
C ILE A 121 -0.08 3.07 2.00
N ILE A 122 0.55 3.98 1.29
CA ILE A 122 0.71 5.38 1.68
C ILE A 122 -0.03 6.24 0.67
N VAL A 123 -1.00 6.99 1.17
CA VAL A 123 -1.75 7.97 0.40
C VAL A 123 -1.33 9.37 0.79
N SER A 124 -1.32 10.28 -0.16
CA SER A 124 -1.07 11.69 0.08
C SER A 124 -1.96 12.54 -0.79
N GLU A 125 -2.18 13.76 -0.37
CA GLU A 125 -2.88 14.75 -1.17
C GLU A 125 -1.92 15.35 -2.21
N LYS A 126 -2.36 15.42 -3.46
CA LYS A 126 -1.64 16.12 -4.50
C LYS A 126 -1.92 17.60 -4.34
N LYS A 127 -0.99 18.35 -3.79
CA LYS A 127 -1.03 19.80 -3.93
C LYS A 127 -0.88 20.12 -5.41
N GLU A 128 -1.90 20.69 -6.01
CA GLU A 128 -1.74 21.38 -7.27
C GLU A 128 -0.76 22.53 -7.03
N THR A 129 0.48 22.31 -7.39
CA THR A 129 1.36 23.43 -7.64
C THR A 129 0.72 24.15 -8.80
N SER A 130 0.00 25.23 -8.50
CA SER A 130 -0.40 26.18 -9.50
C SER A 130 0.88 26.72 -10.12
N SER A 131 1.32 26.08 -11.18
CA SER A 131 2.28 26.67 -12.10
C SER A 131 1.55 27.83 -12.80
N LYS A 132 1.46 28.95 -12.10
CA LYS A 132 1.36 30.22 -12.75
C LYS A 132 2.73 30.50 -13.34
N GLU A 133 3.04 29.85 -14.43
CA GLU A 133 3.97 30.43 -15.37
C GLU A 133 3.19 31.44 -16.21
N VAL A 134 3.48 32.64 -15.93
CA VAL A 134 3.18 33.76 -16.82
C VAL A 134 4.22 33.75 -17.94
#